data_9058b31c71fd2ba39e0f6b0f88b9fc37
#
_entry.id   9058b31c71fd2ba39e0f6b0f88b9fc37
#
_cell.length_a   1.000
_cell.length_b   1.000
_cell.length_c   1.000
_cell.angle_alpha   90.00
_cell.angle_beta   90.00
_cell.angle_gamma   90.00
#
_symmetry.space_group_name_H-M   'P 1'
#
loop_
_entity.id
_entity.type
_entity.pdbx_description
1 polymer ?
#
loop_
_entity_poly.entity_id
_entity_poly.type
_entity_poly.pdbx_seq_one_letter_code
_entity_poly.pdbx_strand_id
1 'polypeptide(L)'
;MALIGIVSGKGGVGKTTLVANLASSLTGLGYDVTVVDANLTTPHLGLQLGLSLAPITLHDVLKGKEDVFKAVYYHPFGFKFVAGSLSLESLSGVEIEKLVDVLNNLSRSSDFTFLDSAPGFGKEATTALQAVEEVLIVTNPELQATIDALKAKKLAESLNKRVLGVVLNRVKKSSYQLKKDEVERMLECPVLAQIPEDENVPKAISLKLPVVEFSPNSPAAIEILKLSYYLTGKSFTSFSSFGLLGKLIEWLRK
;
A
#
# COMPACT_ATOMS: atom_id res chain seq x y z
N MET A 1 15.76 6.62 0.52
CA MET A 1 14.82 6.01 -0.44
C MET A 1 14.42 4.66 0.13
N ALA A 2 13.13 4.38 0.26
CA ALA A 2 12.63 3.11 0.77
C ALA A 2 11.74 2.44 -0.30
N LEU A 3 12.03 1.18 -0.65
CA LEU A 3 11.25 0.36 -1.57
C LEU A 3 10.55 -0.74 -0.76
N ILE A 4 9.25 -0.54 -0.51
CA ILE A 4 8.47 -1.34 0.43
C ILE A 4 7.38 -2.11 -0.30
N GLY A 5 7.41 -3.44 -0.21
CA GLY A 5 6.33 -4.30 -0.66
C GLY A 5 5.21 -4.41 0.38
N ILE A 6 3.98 -4.12 -0.03
CA ILE A 6 2.80 -4.37 0.80
C ILE A 6 2.24 -5.73 0.41
N VAL A 7 2.35 -6.68 1.32
CA VAL A 7 2.08 -8.11 1.03
C VAL A 7 1.04 -8.71 1.96
N SER A 8 0.41 -9.79 1.51
CA SER A 8 -0.51 -10.57 2.35
C SER A 8 -0.62 -12.01 1.86
N GLY A 9 -0.86 -12.93 2.77
CA GLY A 9 -1.14 -14.32 2.41
C GLY A 9 -2.56 -14.54 1.86
N LYS A 10 -3.50 -13.60 2.12
CA LYS A 10 -4.92 -13.70 1.73
C LYS A 10 -5.37 -12.46 0.97
N GLY A 11 -6.26 -12.63 -0.02
CA GLY A 11 -6.92 -11.53 -0.72
C GLY A 11 -7.92 -10.77 0.15
N GLY A 12 -8.19 -9.51 -0.19
CA GLY A 12 -9.23 -8.71 0.47
C GLY A 12 -8.90 -8.15 1.85
N VAL A 13 -7.67 -8.30 2.34
CA VAL A 13 -7.24 -7.77 3.67
C VAL A 13 -7.05 -6.25 3.68
N GLY A 14 -7.05 -5.58 2.51
CA GLY A 14 -6.96 -4.11 2.40
C GLY A 14 -5.60 -3.57 2.01
N LYS A 15 -4.72 -4.34 1.35
CA LYS A 15 -3.41 -3.88 0.86
C LYS A 15 -3.50 -2.62 0.00
N THR A 16 -4.25 -2.69 -1.10
CA THR A 16 -4.44 -1.57 -2.04
C THR A 16 -4.94 -0.30 -1.35
N THR A 17 -5.91 -0.45 -0.45
CA THR A 17 -6.44 0.66 0.35
C THR A 17 -5.36 1.25 1.25
N LEU A 18 -4.56 0.40 1.92
CA LEU A 18 -3.45 0.87 2.75
C LEU A 18 -2.41 1.62 1.92
N VAL A 19 -2.01 1.07 0.76
CA VAL A 19 -1.04 1.70 -0.15
C VAL A 19 -1.49 3.10 -0.58
N ALA A 20 -2.73 3.24 -1.05
CA ALA A 20 -3.29 4.53 -1.48
C ALA A 20 -3.30 5.57 -0.35
N ASN A 21 -3.63 5.14 0.86
CA ASN A 21 -3.69 6.01 2.03
C ASN A 21 -2.30 6.37 2.59
N LEU A 22 -1.35 5.43 2.61
CA LEU A 22 0.05 5.72 2.98
C LEU A 22 0.67 6.72 2.00
N ALA A 23 0.41 6.55 0.70
CA ALA A 23 0.90 7.47 -0.33
C ALA A 23 0.41 8.89 -0.08
N SER A 24 -0.91 9.07 0.11
CA SER A 24 -1.49 10.38 0.41
C SER A 24 -0.95 10.98 1.71
N SER A 25 -0.90 10.17 2.79
CA SER A 25 -0.39 10.63 4.09
C SER A 25 1.06 11.08 4.03
N LEU A 26 1.95 10.29 3.42
CA LEU A 26 3.38 10.60 3.33
C LEU A 26 3.63 11.82 2.43
N THR A 27 2.86 11.95 1.34
CA THR A 27 2.93 13.14 0.47
C THR A 27 2.47 14.40 1.24
N GLY A 28 1.41 14.27 2.05
CA GLY A 28 1.00 15.33 2.97
C GLY A 28 2.07 15.70 4.01
N LEU A 29 2.95 14.77 4.39
CA LEU A 29 4.12 15.01 5.24
C LEU A 29 5.33 15.60 4.48
N GLY A 30 5.22 15.82 3.18
CA GLY A 30 6.23 16.46 2.33
C GLY A 30 7.21 15.48 1.68
N TYR A 31 6.92 14.17 1.65
CA TYR A 31 7.75 13.18 0.98
C TYR A 31 7.30 12.96 -0.46
N ASP A 32 8.25 12.69 -1.34
CA ASP A 32 7.98 12.23 -2.71
C ASP A 32 7.63 10.73 -2.69
N VAL A 33 6.42 10.37 -3.12
CA VAL A 33 5.90 9.00 -3.04
C VAL A 33 5.46 8.50 -4.40
N THR A 34 5.87 7.27 -4.70
CA THR A 34 5.37 6.51 -5.87
C THR A 34 4.72 5.21 -5.41
N VAL A 35 3.58 4.85 -5.97
CA VAL A 35 2.94 3.55 -5.75
C VAL A 35 2.80 2.79 -7.07
N VAL A 36 3.01 1.47 -7.03
CA VAL A 36 2.97 0.61 -8.21
C VAL A 36 2.00 -0.54 -7.97
N ASP A 37 1.02 -0.71 -8.87
CA ASP A 37 0.08 -1.83 -8.83
C ASP A 37 0.71 -3.06 -9.50
N ALA A 38 1.31 -3.93 -8.71
CA ALA A 38 1.89 -5.19 -9.16
C ALA A 38 0.96 -6.41 -9.01
N ASN A 39 -0.31 -6.18 -8.72
CA ASN A 39 -1.33 -7.20 -8.82
C ASN A 39 -1.81 -7.26 -10.29
N LEU A 40 -1.04 -7.89 -11.15
CA LEU A 40 -1.23 -7.86 -12.59
C LEU A 40 -2.54 -8.52 -13.03
N THR A 41 -2.92 -9.61 -12.37
CA THR A 41 -4.13 -10.36 -12.72
C THR A 41 -5.41 -9.62 -12.33
N THR A 42 -5.41 -8.94 -11.19
CA THR A 42 -6.58 -8.20 -10.67
C THR A 42 -6.16 -6.84 -10.11
N PRO A 43 -5.73 -5.90 -10.96
CA PRO A 43 -5.29 -4.59 -10.52
C PRO A 43 -6.47 -3.75 -10.00
N HIS A 44 -6.30 -3.14 -8.84
CA HIS A 44 -7.35 -2.34 -8.19
C HIS A 44 -6.91 -0.91 -7.83
N LEU A 45 -5.60 -0.63 -7.86
CA LEU A 45 -5.09 0.66 -7.42
C LEU A 45 -5.63 1.81 -8.29
N GLY A 46 -5.57 1.66 -9.62
CA GLY A 46 -6.12 2.65 -10.55
C GLY A 46 -7.62 2.89 -10.35
N LEU A 47 -8.40 1.82 -10.07
CA LEU A 47 -9.83 1.94 -9.77
C LEU A 47 -10.09 2.73 -8.49
N GLN A 48 -9.33 2.47 -7.42
CA GLN A 48 -9.47 3.17 -6.14
C GLN A 48 -9.02 4.64 -6.23
N LEU A 49 -8.10 4.95 -7.13
CA LEU A 49 -7.56 6.30 -7.32
C LEU A 49 -8.23 7.10 -8.44
N GLY A 50 -9.26 6.55 -9.08
CA GLY A 50 -10.04 7.26 -10.09
C GLY A 50 -9.47 7.23 -11.50
N LEU A 51 -8.37 6.51 -11.75
CA LEU A 51 -7.83 6.25 -13.08
C LEU A 51 -8.17 4.82 -13.53
N SER A 52 -9.38 4.62 -13.99
CA SER A 52 -9.86 3.29 -14.41
C SER A 52 -9.29 2.81 -15.75
N LEU A 53 -8.92 3.74 -16.63
CA LEU A 53 -8.37 3.46 -17.96
C LEU A 53 -7.07 4.27 -18.15
N ALA A 54 -5.98 3.73 -17.63
CA ALA A 54 -4.66 4.31 -17.85
C ALA A 54 -4.23 4.06 -19.32
N PRO A 55 -3.83 5.09 -20.08
CA PRO A 55 -3.37 4.92 -21.47
C PRO A 55 -2.14 4.01 -21.59
N ILE A 56 -1.22 4.11 -20.64
CA ILE A 56 -0.02 3.27 -20.54
C ILE A 56 0.00 2.65 -19.14
N THR A 57 0.20 1.36 -19.06
CA THR A 57 0.09 0.58 -17.81
C THR A 57 1.39 -0.10 -17.47
N LEU A 58 1.51 -0.63 -16.24
CA LEU A 58 2.62 -1.49 -15.86
C LEU A 58 2.77 -2.70 -16.81
N HIS A 59 1.65 -3.21 -17.34
CA HIS A 59 1.68 -4.31 -18.31
C HIS A 59 2.43 -3.94 -19.59
N ASP A 60 2.24 -2.72 -20.11
CA ASP A 60 2.92 -2.25 -21.32
C ASP A 60 4.42 -2.09 -21.08
N VAL A 61 4.79 -1.62 -19.90
CA VAL A 61 6.19 -1.51 -19.46
C VAL A 61 6.83 -2.89 -19.36
N LEU A 62 6.16 -3.83 -18.68
CA LEU A 62 6.67 -5.21 -18.50
C LEU A 62 6.75 -6.00 -19.82
N LYS A 63 5.98 -5.62 -20.84
CA LYS A 63 6.12 -6.14 -22.22
C LYS A 63 7.26 -5.49 -23.01
N GLY A 64 7.92 -4.49 -22.44
CA GLY A 64 8.96 -3.71 -23.13
C GLY A 64 8.44 -2.81 -24.23
N LYS A 65 7.15 -2.49 -24.27
CA LYS A 65 6.53 -1.62 -25.26
C LYS A 65 6.72 -0.14 -24.93
N GLU A 66 6.80 0.18 -23.63
CA GLU A 66 6.86 1.57 -23.16
C GLU A 66 7.87 1.70 -22.02
N ASP A 67 8.40 2.93 -21.88
CA ASP A 67 9.24 3.29 -20.74
C ASP A 67 8.39 3.50 -19.49
N VAL A 68 8.94 3.12 -18.32
CA VAL A 68 8.20 3.19 -17.04
C VAL A 68 7.77 4.61 -16.69
N PHE A 69 8.57 5.62 -17.02
CA PHE A 69 8.23 7.01 -16.69
C PHE A 69 7.03 7.53 -17.47
N LYS A 70 6.70 6.93 -18.63
CA LYS A 70 5.47 7.22 -19.39
C LYS A 70 4.23 6.60 -18.73
N ALA A 71 4.38 5.57 -17.89
CA ALA A 71 3.30 4.93 -17.15
C ALA A 71 3.06 5.58 -15.77
N VAL A 72 3.82 6.63 -15.43
CA VAL A 72 3.67 7.35 -14.15
C VAL A 72 2.59 8.41 -14.29
N TYR A 73 1.57 8.32 -13.44
CA TYR A 73 0.50 9.30 -13.31
C TYR A 73 0.58 10.04 -12.00
N TYR A 74 0.18 11.32 -12.00
CA TYR A 74 0.13 12.14 -10.79
C TYR A 74 -1.29 12.17 -10.25
N HIS A 75 -1.43 11.80 -8.99
CA HIS A 75 -2.71 11.93 -8.28
C HIS A 75 -2.91 13.38 -7.80
N PRO A 76 -4.15 13.92 -7.76
CA PRO A 76 -4.41 15.29 -7.26
C PRO A 76 -3.85 15.59 -5.88
N PHE A 77 -3.66 14.59 -5.03
CA PHE A 77 -3.03 14.73 -3.71
C PHE A 77 -1.49 14.65 -3.76
N GLY A 78 -0.88 14.71 -4.93
CA GLY A 78 0.55 14.96 -5.13
C GLY A 78 1.44 13.74 -5.20
N PHE A 79 0.98 12.53 -4.94
CA PHE A 79 1.77 11.31 -5.12
C PHE A 79 1.71 10.79 -6.56
N LYS A 80 2.72 10.02 -6.93
CA LYS A 80 2.81 9.34 -8.22
C LYS A 80 2.28 7.92 -8.13
N PHE A 81 1.69 7.40 -9.22
CA PHE A 81 1.31 6.00 -9.27
C PHE A 81 1.42 5.40 -10.66
N VAL A 82 1.65 4.08 -10.72
CA VAL A 82 1.68 3.27 -11.93
C VAL A 82 0.55 2.25 -11.83
N ALA A 83 -0.42 2.34 -12.72
CA ALA A 83 -1.59 1.46 -12.71
C ALA A 83 -1.36 0.16 -13.49
N GLY A 84 -2.02 -0.92 -13.07
CA GLY A 84 -2.17 -2.14 -13.86
C GLY A 84 -3.29 -2.00 -14.91
N SER A 85 -3.23 -2.81 -15.97
CA SER A 85 -4.29 -2.89 -16.98
C SER A 85 -5.45 -3.75 -16.50
N LEU A 86 -6.69 -3.29 -16.72
CA LEU A 86 -7.91 -4.05 -16.44
C LEU A 86 -8.26 -5.08 -17.51
N SER A 87 -7.59 -5.06 -18.68
CA SER A 87 -7.84 -6.01 -19.77
C SER A 87 -7.11 -7.32 -19.53
N LEU A 88 -7.83 -8.45 -19.59
CA LEU A 88 -7.24 -9.79 -19.52
C LEU A 88 -6.24 -10.05 -20.65
N GLU A 89 -6.45 -9.46 -21.82
CA GLU A 89 -5.55 -9.56 -22.97
C GLU A 89 -4.17 -8.96 -22.68
N SER A 90 -4.12 -8.02 -21.74
CA SER A 90 -2.87 -7.38 -21.29
C SER A 90 -1.94 -8.34 -20.56
N LEU A 91 -2.41 -9.48 -20.06
CA LEU A 91 -1.57 -10.49 -19.39
C LEU A 91 -0.66 -11.23 -20.36
N SER A 92 -1.05 -11.36 -21.62
CA SER A 92 -0.24 -12.04 -22.63
C SER A 92 1.05 -11.28 -22.91
N GLY A 93 2.18 -11.97 -22.86
CA GLY A 93 3.51 -11.41 -23.14
C GLY A 93 4.10 -10.54 -22.04
N VAL A 94 3.54 -10.56 -20.84
CA VAL A 94 4.12 -9.87 -19.66
C VAL A 94 5.35 -10.66 -19.16
N GLU A 95 6.48 -9.97 -19.08
CA GLU A 95 7.73 -10.47 -18.50
C GLU A 95 7.86 -9.92 -17.07
N ILE A 96 7.24 -10.62 -16.11
CA ILE A 96 7.15 -10.14 -14.72
C ILE A 96 8.55 -9.99 -14.07
N GLU A 97 9.54 -10.69 -14.57
CA GLU A 97 10.94 -10.60 -14.11
C GLU A 97 11.52 -9.19 -14.28
N LYS A 98 11.04 -8.43 -15.26
CA LYS A 98 11.42 -7.01 -15.47
C LYS A 98 10.94 -6.07 -14.35
N LEU A 99 10.06 -6.54 -13.47
CA LEU A 99 9.54 -5.74 -12.35
C LEU A 99 10.67 -5.21 -11.45
N VAL A 100 11.74 -5.99 -11.28
CA VAL A 100 12.91 -5.58 -10.49
C VAL A 100 13.54 -4.30 -11.06
N ASP A 101 13.81 -4.28 -12.37
CA ASP A 101 14.43 -3.13 -13.04
C ASP A 101 13.48 -1.92 -13.03
N VAL A 102 12.19 -2.15 -13.26
CA VAL A 102 11.16 -1.12 -13.22
C VAL A 102 11.13 -0.44 -11.85
N LEU A 103 11.12 -1.21 -10.77
CA LEU A 103 11.08 -0.67 -9.41
C LEU A 103 12.37 0.03 -9.02
N ASN A 104 13.52 -0.49 -9.45
CA ASN A 104 14.81 0.15 -9.23
C ASN A 104 14.86 1.54 -9.89
N ASN A 105 14.30 1.69 -11.09
CA ASN A 105 14.25 2.98 -11.79
C ASN A 105 13.31 3.96 -11.07
N LEU A 106 12.14 3.52 -10.65
CA LEU A 106 11.16 4.37 -9.95
C LEU A 106 11.63 4.77 -8.55
N SER A 107 12.25 3.85 -7.81
CA SER A 107 12.69 4.11 -6.43
C SER A 107 13.76 5.19 -6.34
N ARG A 108 14.57 5.37 -7.40
CA ARG A 108 15.59 6.44 -7.45
C ARG A 108 14.99 7.85 -7.55
N SER A 109 13.73 7.97 -7.92
CA SER A 109 13.03 9.26 -8.11
C SER A 109 12.02 9.56 -7.01
N SER A 110 12.03 8.81 -5.89
CA SER A 110 11.07 8.97 -4.79
C SER A 110 11.70 8.66 -3.44
N ASP A 111 11.21 9.33 -2.39
CA ASP A 111 11.61 9.01 -1.00
C ASP A 111 11.05 7.65 -0.58
N PHE A 112 9.79 7.38 -0.98
CA PHE A 112 9.10 6.11 -0.74
C PHE A 112 8.54 5.57 -2.04
N THR A 113 8.79 4.28 -2.31
CA THR A 113 8.13 3.54 -3.37
C THR A 113 7.40 2.35 -2.74
N PHE A 114 6.06 2.32 -2.88
CA PHE A 114 5.23 1.21 -2.41
C PHE A 114 4.82 0.31 -3.57
N LEU A 115 4.95 -0.98 -3.35
CA LEU A 115 4.48 -2.01 -4.28
C LEU A 115 3.22 -2.66 -3.71
N ASP A 116 2.07 -2.47 -4.37
CA ASP A 116 0.84 -3.20 -4.07
C ASP A 116 0.90 -4.59 -4.71
N SER A 117 1.21 -5.60 -3.93
CA SER A 117 1.43 -6.95 -4.44
C SER A 117 0.14 -7.74 -4.66
N ALA A 118 0.17 -8.72 -5.55
CA ALA A 118 -0.85 -9.76 -5.59
C ALA A 118 -0.92 -10.50 -4.25
N PRO A 119 -2.11 -11.00 -3.85
CA PRO A 119 -2.26 -11.80 -2.64
C PRO A 119 -1.70 -13.21 -2.81
N GLY A 120 -1.38 -13.86 -1.69
CA GLY A 120 -0.96 -15.26 -1.68
C GLY A 120 0.52 -15.46 -2.01
N PHE A 121 0.84 -16.61 -2.64
CA PHE A 121 2.20 -17.12 -2.80
C PHE A 121 2.51 -17.52 -4.25
N GLY A 122 1.68 -17.11 -5.20
CA GLY A 122 1.87 -17.36 -6.63
C GLY A 122 3.08 -16.62 -7.22
N LYS A 123 3.35 -16.86 -8.50
CA LYS A 123 4.49 -16.27 -9.20
C LYS A 123 4.51 -14.73 -9.09
N GLU A 124 3.37 -14.07 -9.26
CA GLU A 124 3.27 -12.60 -9.13
C GLU A 124 3.71 -12.12 -7.73
N ALA A 125 3.15 -12.72 -6.67
CA ALA A 125 3.49 -12.34 -5.29
C ALA A 125 4.96 -12.61 -4.97
N THR A 126 5.50 -13.73 -5.44
CA THR A 126 6.92 -14.09 -5.21
C THR A 126 7.85 -13.14 -5.95
N THR A 127 7.56 -12.81 -7.22
CA THR A 127 8.37 -11.86 -7.99
C THR A 127 8.27 -10.44 -7.41
N ALA A 128 7.09 -10.03 -6.95
CA ALA A 128 6.91 -8.76 -6.23
C ALA A 128 7.79 -8.71 -4.97
N LEU A 129 7.85 -9.80 -4.20
CA LEU A 129 8.74 -9.92 -3.04
C LEU A 129 10.22 -9.86 -3.44
N GLN A 130 10.62 -10.49 -4.53
CA GLN A 130 12.01 -10.44 -5.01
C GLN A 130 12.44 -9.03 -5.38
N ALA A 131 11.50 -8.23 -5.88
CA ALA A 131 11.74 -6.89 -6.41
C ALA A 131 11.83 -5.78 -5.34
N VAL A 132 11.53 -6.06 -4.08
CA VAL A 132 11.57 -5.08 -2.98
C VAL A 132 12.67 -5.41 -1.98
N GLU A 133 13.06 -4.42 -1.17
CA GLU A 133 14.04 -4.61 -0.09
C GLU A 133 13.34 -4.88 1.25
N GLU A 134 12.24 -4.20 1.49
CA GLU A 134 11.50 -4.21 2.74
C GLU A 134 10.05 -4.64 2.50
N VAL A 135 9.44 -5.23 3.51
CA VAL A 135 8.09 -5.78 3.44
C VAL A 135 7.27 -5.35 4.64
N LEU A 136 6.06 -4.86 4.37
CA LEU A 136 5.02 -4.63 5.36
C LEU A 136 3.89 -5.64 5.12
N ILE A 137 3.60 -6.46 6.11
CA ILE A 137 2.58 -7.52 6.00
C ILE A 137 1.23 -6.99 6.45
N VAL A 138 0.21 -7.13 5.63
CA VAL A 138 -1.17 -6.74 5.97
C VAL A 138 -2.00 -7.99 6.21
N THR A 139 -2.70 -8.03 7.33
CA THR A 139 -3.62 -9.13 7.67
C THR A 139 -4.81 -8.62 8.48
N ASN A 140 -5.83 -9.45 8.61
CA ASN A 140 -6.95 -9.22 9.53
C ASN A 140 -6.72 -10.03 10.83
N PRO A 141 -7.30 -9.63 11.96
CA PRO A 141 -7.14 -10.33 13.24
C PRO A 141 -7.99 -11.61 13.34
N GLU A 142 -7.90 -12.45 12.32
CA GLU A 142 -8.55 -13.75 12.19
C GLU A 142 -7.48 -14.85 12.16
N LEU A 143 -7.74 -15.99 12.81
CA LEU A 143 -6.76 -17.08 12.88
C LEU A 143 -6.22 -17.52 11.51
N GLN A 144 -7.11 -17.73 10.55
CA GLN A 144 -6.72 -18.15 9.18
C GLN A 144 -5.88 -17.08 8.48
N ALA A 145 -6.29 -15.80 8.56
CA ALA A 145 -5.54 -14.71 7.95
C ALA A 145 -4.16 -14.53 8.60
N THR A 146 -4.06 -14.74 9.92
CA THR A 146 -2.79 -14.69 10.66
C THR A 146 -1.86 -15.85 10.27
N ILE A 147 -2.38 -17.07 10.08
CA ILE A 147 -1.58 -18.20 9.58
C ILE A 147 -1.06 -17.91 8.17
N ASP A 148 -1.87 -17.33 7.29
CA ASP A 148 -1.43 -16.97 5.95
C ASP A 148 -0.42 -15.81 5.99
N ALA A 149 -0.55 -14.87 6.92
CA ALA A 149 0.46 -13.83 7.16
C ALA A 149 1.80 -14.42 7.65
N LEU A 150 1.77 -15.47 8.50
CA LEU A 150 2.98 -16.18 8.91
C LEU A 150 3.69 -16.83 7.71
N LYS A 151 2.95 -17.43 6.78
CA LYS A 151 3.54 -17.98 5.55
C LYS A 151 4.15 -16.88 4.68
N ALA A 152 3.47 -15.73 4.56
CA ALA A 152 4.00 -14.58 3.82
C ALA A 152 5.30 -14.03 4.45
N LYS A 153 5.36 -13.96 5.79
CA LYS A 153 6.57 -13.60 6.52
C LYS A 153 7.71 -14.58 6.23
N LYS A 154 7.47 -15.88 6.37
CA LYS A 154 8.48 -16.91 6.11
C LYS A 154 9.00 -16.88 4.68
N LEU A 155 8.12 -16.63 3.70
CA LEU A 155 8.52 -16.46 2.31
C LEU A 155 9.40 -15.22 2.14
N ALA A 156 9.04 -14.08 2.71
CA ALA A 156 9.85 -12.86 2.66
C ALA A 156 11.24 -13.09 3.28
N GLU A 157 11.30 -13.73 4.44
CA GLU A 157 12.56 -14.08 5.13
C GLU A 157 13.43 -15.05 4.31
N SER A 158 12.81 -16.06 3.67
CA SER A 158 13.53 -16.99 2.80
C SER A 158 14.14 -16.35 1.57
N LEU A 159 13.59 -15.21 1.16
CA LEU A 159 14.10 -14.35 0.08
C LEU A 159 15.03 -13.24 0.59
N ASN A 160 15.46 -13.31 1.86
CA ASN A 160 16.31 -12.32 2.54
C ASN A 160 15.73 -10.89 2.54
N LYS A 161 14.39 -10.75 2.63
CA LYS A 161 13.74 -9.45 2.71
C LYS A 161 13.55 -9.03 4.16
N ARG A 162 13.74 -7.74 4.44
CA ARG A 162 13.51 -7.17 5.77
C ARG A 162 12.02 -7.00 6.02
N VAL A 163 11.47 -7.76 6.95
CA VAL A 163 10.08 -7.58 7.40
C VAL A 163 10.02 -6.46 8.43
N LEU A 164 9.39 -5.33 8.05
CA LEU A 164 9.26 -4.17 8.93
C LEU A 164 8.31 -4.44 10.10
N GLY A 165 7.24 -5.16 9.82
CA GLY A 165 6.20 -5.49 10.79
C GLY A 165 4.88 -5.85 10.12
N VAL A 166 3.84 -5.90 10.95
CA VAL A 166 2.48 -6.29 10.57
C VAL A 166 1.52 -5.13 10.76
N VAL A 167 0.61 -4.94 9.82
CA VAL A 167 -0.57 -4.09 9.95
C VAL A 167 -1.79 -4.98 10.15
N LEU A 168 -2.42 -4.88 11.31
CA LEU A 168 -3.73 -5.47 11.56
C LEU A 168 -4.80 -4.54 11.03
N ASN A 169 -5.52 -4.97 10.01
CA ASN A 169 -6.59 -4.21 9.40
C ASN A 169 -7.97 -4.78 9.78
N ARG A 170 -8.99 -3.93 9.76
CA ARG A 170 -10.38 -4.26 10.10
C ARG A 170 -10.53 -4.81 11.52
N VAL A 171 -9.83 -4.18 12.45
CA VAL A 171 -9.91 -4.53 13.88
C VAL A 171 -11.27 -4.12 14.43
N LYS A 172 -11.97 -5.04 15.09
CA LYS A 172 -13.26 -4.82 15.76
C LYS A 172 -13.13 -5.10 17.26
N LYS A 173 -13.99 -4.48 18.04
CA LYS A 173 -14.18 -4.87 19.45
C LYS A 173 -14.98 -6.17 19.50
N SER A 174 -14.30 -7.30 19.42
CA SER A 174 -14.93 -8.61 19.33
C SER A 174 -14.11 -9.66 20.07
N SER A 175 -14.78 -10.60 20.73
CA SER A 175 -14.15 -11.69 21.49
C SER A 175 -13.59 -12.81 20.61
N TYR A 176 -13.97 -12.87 19.33
CA TYR A 176 -13.52 -13.88 18.36
C TYR A 176 -12.39 -13.42 17.47
N GLN A 177 -11.96 -12.16 17.57
CA GLN A 177 -10.76 -11.67 16.91
C GLN A 177 -9.53 -11.91 17.78
N LEU A 178 -8.41 -12.24 17.14
CA LEU A 178 -7.11 -12.32 17.82
C LEU A 178 -6.70 -10.95 18.31
N LYS A 179 -6.17 -10.90 19.53
CA LYS A 179 -5.58 -9.69 20.10
C LYS A 179 -4.22 -9.41 19.47
N LYS A 180 -3.77 -8.16 19.57
CA LYS A 180 -2.47 -7.73 19.09
C LYS A 180 -1.33 -8.64 19.54
N ASP A 181 -1.26 -8.89 20.85
CA ASP A 181 -0.21 -9.70 21.48
C ASP A 181 -0.24 -11.19 21.05
N GLU A 182 -1.42 -11.73 20.72
CA GLU A 182 -1.55 -13.07 20.17
C GLU A 182 -0.99 -13.14 18.75
N VAL A 183 -1.31 -12.13 17.91
CA VAL A 183 -0.76 -12.04 16.55
C VAL A 183 0.75 -11.82 16.57
N GLU A 184 1.27 -10.95 17.45
CA GLU A 184 2.72 -10.73 17.60
C GLU A 184 3.45 -12.00 18.00
N ARG A 185 2.90 -12.78 18.92
CA ARG A 185 3.47 -14.08 19.32
C ARG A 185 3.44 -15.11 18.19
N MET A 186 2.31 -15.19 17.44
CA MET A 186 2.19 -16.14 16.32
C MET A 186 3.12 -15.81 15.16
N LEU A 187 3.30 -14.53 14.88
CA LEU A 187 4.11 -14.08 13.75
C LEU A 187 5.57 -13.81 14.13
N GLU A 188 5.89 -13.78 15.45
CA GLU A 188 7.21 -13.35 15.92
C GLU A 188 7.66 -12.04 15.25
N CYS A 189 6.74 -11.07 15.19
CA CYS A 189 6.91 -9.84 14.45
C CYS A 189 6.02 -8.73 15.06
N PRO A 190 6.52 -7.48 15.17
CA PRO A 190 5.75 -6.41 15.78
C PRO A 190 4.54 -6.01 14.93
N VAL A 191 3.42 -5.74 15.59
CA VAL A 191 2.26 -5.08 14.98
C VAL A 191 2.45 -3.58 15.06
N LEU A 192 2.70 -2.96 13.89
CA LEU A 192 3.01 -1.54 13.77
C LEU A 192 1.76 -0.66 13.80
N ALA A 193 0.62 -1.17 13.33
CA ALA A 193 -0.66 -0.46 13.37
C ALA A 193 -1.84 -1.42 13.54
N GLN A 194 -2.88 -0.96 14.23
CA GLN A 194 -4.17 -1.61 14.36
C GLN A 194 -5.24 -0.71 13.76
N ILE A 195 -5.54 -0.89 12.47
CA ILE A 195 -6.51 -0.09 11.74
C ILE A 195 -7.91 -0.64 12.03
N PRO A 196 -8.78 0.12 12.70
CA PRO A 196 -10.12 -0.34 13.01
C PRO A 196 -10.98 -0.49 11.77
N GLU A 197 -11.99 -1.34 11.83
CA GLU A 197 -13.07 -1.34 10.84
C GLU A 197 -13.79 0.01 10.92
N ASP A 198 -13.91 0.69 9.79
CA ASP A 198 -14.40 2.06 9.72
C ASP A 198 -15.24 2.25 8.45
N GLU A 199 -16.49 2.67 8.62
CA GLU A 199 -17.43 2.89 7.50
C GLU A 199 -16.98 4.01 6.55
N ASN A 200 -16.10 4.91 6.99
CA ASN A 200 -15.55 5.96 6.14
C ASN A 200 -14.63 5.38 5.05
N VAL A 201 -14.01 4.22 5.28
CA VAL A 201 -13.13 3.58 4.30
C VAL A 201 -13.89 3.18 3.03
N PRO A 202 -14.96 2.36 3.07
CA PRO A 202 -15.71 2.03 1.86
C PRO A 202 -16.40 3.26 1.23
N LYS A 203 -16.82 4.26 2.02
CA LYS A 203 -17.35 5.52 1.51
C LYS A 203 -16.29 6.29 0.71
N ALA A 204 -15.08 6.42 1.23
CA ALA A 204 -13.97 7.05 0.56
C ALA A 204 -13.60 6.34 -0.76
N ILE A 205 -13.51 4.99 -0.74
CA ILE A 205 -13.26 4.18 -1.94
C ILE A 205 -14.33 4.42 -3.02
N SER A 206 -15.62 4.49 -2.65
CA SER A 206 -16.70 4.76 -3.61
C SER A 206 -16.58 6.14 -4.27
N LEU A 207 -15.98 7.10 -3.58
CA LEU A 207 -15.69 8.45 -4.08
C LEU A 207 -14.29 8.53 -4.74
N LYS A 208 -13.54 7.43 -4.79
CA LYS A 208 -12.19 7.34 -5.36
C LYS A 208 -11.19 8.24 -4.63
N LEU A 209 -11.34 8.34 -3.32
CA LEU A 209 -10.51 9.14 -2.44
C LEU A 209 -9.81 8.27 -1.38
N PRO A 210 -8.58 8.58 -0.98
CA PRO A 210 -8.00 8.05 0.24
C PRO A 210 -8.84 8.47 1.46
N VAL A 211 -9.03 7.58 2.44
CA VAL A 211 -9.82 7.92 3.66
C VAL A 211 -9.13 9.00 4.49
N VAL A 212 -7.83 9.09 4.44
CA VAL A 212 -7.03 10.14 5.11
C VAL A 212 -7.34 11.55 4.58
N GLU A 213 -7.83 11.66 3.34
CA GLU A 213 -8.30 12.91 2.75
C GLU A 213 -9.82 13.10 2.93
N PHE A 214 -10.59 12.02 2.76
CA PHE A 214 -12.04 12.06 2.86
C PHE A 214 -12.53 12.32 4.30
N SER A 215 -11.94 11.64 5.27
CA SER A 215 -12.30 11.75 6.69
C SER A 215 -11.05 11.66 7.57
N PRO A 216 -10.21 12.73 7.62
CA PRO A 216 -8.91 12.69 8.29
C PRO A 216 -8.98 12.40 9.79
N ASN A 217 -10.11 12.69 10.42
CA ASN A 217 -10.34 12.45 11.85
C ASN A 217 -10.99 11.08 12.13
N SER A 218 -11.22 10.26 11.12
CA SER A 218 -11.77 8.92 11.31
C SER A 218 -10.76 7.98 11.98
N PRO A 219 -11.22 6.99 12.75
CA PRO A 219 -10.32 6.09 13.46
C PRO A 219 -9.31 5.38 12.53
N ALA A 220 -9.74 4.96 11.34
CA ALA A 220 -8.85 4.32 10.38
C ALA A 220 -7.81 5.31 9.83
N ALA A 221 -8.21 6.54 9.49
CA ALA A 221 -7.32 7.56 8.97
C ALA A 221 -6.22 7.92 9.98
N ILE A 222 -6.59 8.06 11.26
CA ILE A 222 -5.64 8.35 12.35
C ILE A 222 -4.58 7.26 12.47
N GLU A 223 -4.97 5.99 12.46
CA GLU A 223 -4.01 4.88 12.60
C GLU A 223 -3.10 4.76 11.36
N ILE A 224 -3.60 5.01 10.16
CA ILE A 224 -2.79 5.06 8.94
C ILE A 224 -1.79 6.24 9.01
N LEU A 225 -2.23 7.40 9.49
CA LEU A 225 -1.34 8.54 9.67
C LEU A 225 -0.23 8.25 10.70
N LYS A 226 -0.55 7.62 11.82
CA LYS A 226 0.47 7.17 12.80
C LYS A 226 1.49 6.21 12.17
N LEU A 227 1.01 5.26 11.34
CA LEU A 227 1.89 4.36 10.60
C LEU A 227 2.80 5.12 9.63
N SER A 228 2.27 6.15 8.96
CA SER A 228 3.08 7.01 8.08
C SER A 228 4.19 7.72 8.86
N TYR A 229 3.89 8.28 10.04
CA TYR A 229 4.92 8.85 10.92
C TYR A 229 5.97 7.81 11.33
N TYR A 230 5.53 6.62 11.71
CA TYR A 230 6.45 5.53 12.07
C TYR A 230 7.42 5.21 10.92
N LEU A 231 6.92 5.10 9.67
CA LEU A 231 7.75 4.82 8.49
C LEU A 231 8.77 5.92 8.20
N THR A 232 8.51 7.17 8.62
CA THR A 232 9.46 8.28 8.48
C THR A 232 10.47 8.38 9.62
N GLY A 233 10.37 7.54 10.64
CA GLY A 233 11.16 7.64 11.86
C GLY A 233 10.78 8.83 12.75
N LYS A 234 9.68 9.54 12.46
CA LYS A 234 9.20 10.68 13.23
C LYS A 234 8.15 10.25 14.27
N SER A 235 8.12 10.93 15.41
CA SER A 235 7.07 10.71 16.40
C SER A 235 5.79 11.46 16.02
N PHE A 236 4.65 10.79 16.14
CA PHE A 236 3.34 11.40 15.98
C PHE A 236 3.02 12.23 17.25
N THR A 237 3.02 13.56 17.15
CA THR A 237 2.85 14.44 18.32
C THR A 237 1.46 15.04 18.48
N SER A 238 0.72 15.24 17.41
CA SER A 238 -0.70 15.66 17.43
C SER A 238 -1.25 15.84 16.02
N PHE A 239 -2.57 15.95 15.90
CA PHE A 239 -3.28 16.34 14.68
C PHE A 239 -3.03 17.83 14.41
N SER A 240 -2.01 18.19 13.64
CA SER A 240 -1.94 19.51 13.03
C SER A 240 -2.41 19.40 11.58
N SER A 241 -3.64 19.87 11.33
CA SER A 241 -4.22 20.19 10.00
C SER A 241 -3.70 19.36 8.82
N PHE A 242 -4.11 18.09 8.74
CA PHE A 242 -3.91 17.26 7.57
C PHE A 242 -5.08 17.45 6.60
N GLY A 243 -4.77 17.67 5.33
CA GLY A 243 -5.72 17.82 4.23
C GLY A 243 -5.64 19.19 3.56
N LEU A 244 -6.07 19.26 2.30
CA LEU A 244 -6.13 20.50 1.50
C LEU A 244 -6.93 21.61 2.22
N LEU A 245 -8.01 21.24 2.93
CA LEU A 245 -8.79 22.13 3.79
C LEU A 245 -7.98 22.67 4.98
N GLY A 246 -7.12 21.86 5.60
CA GLY A 246 -6.24 22.32 6.68
C GLY A 246 -5.21 23.34 6.21
N LYS A 247 -4.59 23.09 5.04
CA LYS A 247 -3.66 24.04 4.40
C LYS A 247 -4.36 25.34 3.97
N LEU A 248 -5.61 25.25 3.49
CA LEU A 248 -6.42 26.42 3.14
C LEU A 248 -6.80 27.25 4.37
N ILE A 249 -7.15 26.59 5.48
CA ILE A 249 -7.48 27.26 6.76
C ILE A 249 -6.23 27.91 7.37
N GLU A 250 -5.06 27.27 7.30
CA GLU A 250 -3.80 27.91 7.71
C GLU A 250 -3.43 29.11 6.84
N TRP A 251 -3.65 29.03 5.53
CA TRP A 251 -3.42 30.14 4.60
C TRP A 251 -4.38 31.30 4.86
N LEU A 252 -5.64 31.04 5.20
CA LEU A 252 -6.65 32.05 5.54
C LEU A 252 -6.45 32.68 6.94
N ARG A 253 -5.61 32.05 7.80
CA ARG A 253 -5.27 32.61 9.12
C ARG A 253 -3.99 33.45 9.13
N LYS A 254 -3.25 33.48 8.03
CA LYS A 254 -2.12 34.40 7.77
C LYS A 254 -2.57 35.58 6.96
#